data_b1215862e5b4e8d398417b274368d202
#
_entry.id   b1215862e5b4e8d398417b274368d202
#
_cell.length_a   1.000
_cell.length_b   1.000
_cell.length_c   1.000
_cell.angle_alpha   90.00
_cell.angle_beta   90.00
_cell.angle_gamma   90.00
#
_symmetry.space_group_name_H-M   'P 1'
#
loop_
_entity.id
_entity.type
_entity.pdbx_description
1 polymer ?
#
loop_
_entity_poly.entity_id
_entity_poly.type
_entity_poly.pdbx_seq_one_letter_code
_entity_poly.pdbx_strand_id
1 'polypeptide(L)'
;MKLHLIIATYFIIGTVGAERSKITDKELQAFTEELLKKDVNNAAQHIQINYQGHTKSSSTSDEAPQPLIVIRSQALQIPTISKLRLLYDNYIRDAGINEYVTPAERAEENSLLEAFMATPVMKHTMNFLSNKGLVSRDPKVQKDLLKQIWFTMYSRGGGKIGSSAFEHVFLGELKRGEISGMHNWVFFATEEAQRQADYLGYIRKLDLGGKGAILKLHYKWSNVLKPVGSMFVGTSPELEMALYTVCFLVHPDEKCQVRMAGKNFSIRTHTYRYRGKNTIGSAFPEI
;
A
#
# COMPACT_ATOMS: atom_id res chain seq x y z
N MET A 1 -12.83 13.84 -67.91
CA MET A 1 -12.20 14.38 -66.66
C MET A 1 -13.29 14.35 -65.59
N LYS A 2 -13.24 13.34 -64.68
CA LYS A 2 -14.22 13.21 -63.55
C LYS A 2 -13.56 13.73 -62.31
N LEU A 3 -14.10 14.80 -61.75
CA LEU A 3 -13.65 15.43 -60.53
C LEU A 3 -14.23 14.63 -59.37
N HIS A 4 -13.36 13.97 -58.55
CA HIS A 4 -13.77 13.28 -57.31
C HIS A 4 -13.69 14.28 -56.16
N LEU A 5 -14.88 14.60 -55.63
CA LEU A 5 -15.03 15.43 -54.44
C LEU A 5 -14.77 14.55 -53.22
N ILE A 6 -13.63 14.76 -52.52
CA ILE A 6 -13.35 14.11 -51.26
C ILE A 6 -13.99 14.95 -50.14
N ILE A 7 -15.08 14.42 -49.57
CA ILE A 7 -15.69 15.00 -48.37
C ILE A 7 -14.89 14.50 -47.15
N ALA A 8 -14.08 15.37 -46.57
CA ALA A 8 -13.42 15.09 -45.31
C ALA A 8 -14.43 15.30 -44.16
N THR A 9 -14.89 14.20 -43.60
CA THR A 9 -15.74 14.22 -42.41
C THR A 9 -14.84 14.43 -41.17
N TYR A 10 -14.81 15.64 -40.66
CA TYR A 10 -14.19 15.92 -39.38
C TYR A 10 -15.03 15.32 -38.24
N PHE A 11 -14.57 14.23 -37.66
CA PHE A 11 -15.08 13.76 -36.39
C PHE A 11 -14.59 14.74 -35.28
N ILE A 12 -15.48 15.60 -34.84
CA ILE A 12 -15.27 16.36 -33.60
C ILE A 12 -15.41 15.34 -32.48
N ILE A 13 -14.26 14.82 -31.99
CA ILE A 13 -14.20 14.12 -30.72
C ILE A 13 -14.43 15.17 -29.65
N GLY A 14 -15.68 15.34 -29.27
CA GLY A 14 -16.04 16.09 -28.09
C GLY A 14 -15.42 15.39 -26.89
N THR A 15 -14.34 15.93 -26.33
CA THR A 15 -13.88 15.60 -24.99
C THR A 15 -14.96 16.07 -24.02
N VAL A 16 -15.90 15.19 -23.69
CA VAL A 16 -16.74 15.35 -22.52
C VAL A 16 -15.77 15.19 -21.34
N GLY A 17 -15.20 16.29 -20.90
CA GLY A 17 -14.56 16.39 -19.61
C GLY A 17 -15.63 16.14 -18.54
N ALA A 18 -15.82 14.89 -18.15
CA ALA A 18 -16.58 14.59 -16.96
C ALA A 18 -15.92 15.39 -15.83
N GLU A 19 -16.60 16.42 -15.32
CA GLU A 19 -16.23 17.09 -14.08
C GLU A 19 -16.05 15.98 -13.04
N ARG A 20 -14.79 15.73 -12.63
CA ARG A 20 -14.49 14.80 -11.54
C ARG A 20 -15.24 15.32 -10.34
N SER A 21 -16.28 14.61 -9.91
CA SER A 21 -17.01 14.94 -8.69
C SER A 21 -15.99 14.98 -7.56
N LYS A 22 -15.75 16.19 -7.03
CA LYS A 22 -14.82 16.37 -5.91
C LYS A 22 -15.33 15.54 -4.74
N ILE A 23 -14.54 14.51 -4.36
CA ILE A 23 -14.83 13.72 -3.15
C ILE A 23 -14.47 14.62 -1.97
N THR A 24 -15.44 14.86 -1.10
CA THR A 24 -15.23 15.65 0.12
C THR A 24 -14.55 14.81 1.21
N ASP A 25 -13.82 15.45 2.12
CA ASP A 25 -13.22 14.76 3.27
C ASP A 25 -14.27 14.01 4.10
N LYS A 26 -15.50 14.56 4.23
CA LYS A 26 -16.59 13.90 4.93
C LYS A 26 -17.02 12.59 4.26
N GLU A 27 -17.13 12.58 2.93
CA GLU A 27 -17.44 11.35 2.17
C GLU A 27 -16.32 10.33 2.29
N LEU A 28 -15.06 10.79 2.21
CA LEU A 28 -13.89 9.94 2.34
C LEU A 28 -13.78 9.32 3.73
N GLN A 29 -14.01 10.11 4.79
CA GLN A 29 -14.03 9.63 6.17
C GLN A 29 -15.17 8.63 6.42
N ALA A 30 -16.36 8.86 5.87
CA ALA A 30 -17.46 7.92 5.95
C ALA A 30 -17.14 6.60 5.22
N PHE A 31 -16.53 6.70 4.05
CA PHE A 31 -16.08 5.54 3.28
C PHE A 31 -15.03 4.72 4.04
N THR A 32 -14.01 5.36 4.62
CA THR A 32 -12.92 4.65 5.31
C THR A 32 -13.35 4.07 6.64
N GLU A 33 -14.30 4.69 7.34
CA GLU A 33 -14.93 4.11 8.52
C GLU A 33 -15.70 2.83 8.18
N GLU A 34 -16.44 2.83 7.06
CA GLU A 34 -17.18 1.66 6.59
C GLU A 34 -16.23 0.57 6.06
N LEU A 35 -15.11 0.97 5.47
CA LEU A 35 -14.11 0.04 4.96
C LEU A 35 -13.50 -0.83 6.08
N LEU A 36 -13.20 -0.24 7.25
CA LEU A 36 -12.72 -0.98 8.42
C LEU A 36 -13.73 -2.02 8.92
N LYS A 37 -15.03 -1.71 8.86
CA LYS A 37 -16.09 -2.68 9.24
C LYS A 37 -16.11 -3.89 8.30
N LYS A 38 -15.78 -3.67 7.02
CA LYS A 38 -15.74 -4.73 6.00
C LYS A 38 -14.45 -5.54 6.00
N ASP A 39 -13.50 -5.21 6.86
CA ASP A 39 -12.21 -5.91 6.99
C ASP A 39 -12.40 -7.28 7.68
N VAL A 40 -12.95 -8.24 6.91
CA VAL A 40 -13.25 -9.61 7.38
C VAL A 40 -11.98 -10.45 7.57
N ASN A 41 -10.90 -10.08 6.91
CA ASN A 41 -9.58 -10.72 7.01
C ASN A 41 -8.68 -10.01 8.05
N ASN A 42 -9.26 -9.18 8.92
CA ASN A 42 -8.53 -8.52 9.99
C ASN A 42 -7.87 -9.55 10.91
N ALA A 43 -6.59 -9.38 11.17
CA ALA A 43 -5.78 -10.32 11.94
C ALA A 43 -5.57 -9.89 13.40
N ALA A 44 -6.12 -8.76 13.85
CA ALA A 44 -5.82 -8.20 15.17
C ALA A 44 -6.07 -9.17 16.33
N GLN A 45 -7.11 -10.02 16.24
CA GLN A 45 -7.40 -11.05 17.25
C GLN A 45 -6.39 -12.23 17.27
N HIS A 46 -5.57 -12.36 16.23
CA HIS A 46 -4.59 -13.43 16.06
C HIS A 46 -3.15 -12.97 16.23
N ILE A 47 -2.95 -11.75 16.76
CA ILE A 47 -1.63 -11.20 17.05
C ILE A 47 -1.60 -10.62 18.46
N GLN A 48 -0.40 -10.46 18.98
CA GLN A 48 -0.12 -9.66 20.18
C GLN A 48 0.83 -8.54 19.79
N ILE A 49 0.48 -7.30 20.14
CA ILE A 49 1.31 -6.13 19.89
C ILE A 49 2.02 -5.76 21.20
N ASN A 50 3.34 -5.84 21.22
CA ASN A 50 4.18 -5.47 22.34
C ASN A 50 4.74 -4.07 22.10
N TYR A 51 4.01 -3.03 22.50
CA TYR A 51 4.43 -1.64 22.26
C TYR A 51 5.73 -1.27 22.98
N GLN A 52 5.96 -1.80 24.18
CA GLN A 52 7.15 -1.57 25.01
C GLN A 52 7.46 -0.07 25.22
N GLY A 53 8.72 0.36 25.03
CA GLY A 53 9.14 1.70 25.35
C GLY A 53 8.77 2.76 24.30
N HIS A 54 8.53 3.98 24.79
CA HIS A 54 8.39 5.17 23.95
C HIS A 54 9.77 5.71 23.60
N THR A 55 9.96 6.07 22.32
CA THR A 55 11.25 6.56 21.80
C THR A 55 11.08 7.86 20.99
N LYS A 56 12.18 8.39 20.49
CA LYS A 56 12.24 9.56 19.61
C LYS A 56 13.02 9.21 18.35
N SER A 57 12.74 9.88 17.25
CA SER A 57 13.44 9.67 15.97
C SER A 57 14.96 9.92 16.03
N SER A 58 15.42 10.74 16.99
CA SER A 58 16.84 11.01 17.22
C SER A 58 17.52 10.05 18.22
N SER A 59 16.76 9.11 18.80
CA SER A 59 17.33 8.14 19.76
C SER A 59 18.12 7.07 19.01
N THR A 60 19.16 6.58 19.65
CA THR A 60 19.91 5.38 19.25
C THR A 60 19.68 4.22 20.23
N SER A 61 18.93 4.48 21.32
CA SER A 61 18.63 3.49 22.34
C SER A 61 17.58 2.50 21.84
N ASP A 62 17.73 1.26 22.25
CA ASP A 62 16.72 0.24 22.16
C ASP A 62 15.79 0.34 23.37
N GLU A 63 14.54 0.74 23.14
CA GLU A 63 13.49 0.85 24.15
C GLU A 63 12.52 -0.35 24.07
N ALA A 64 12.85 -1.37 23.27
CA ALA A 64 11.96 -2.48 22.98
C ALA A 64 12.71 -3.80 22.79
N PRO A 65 13.31 -4.39 23.84
CA PRO A 65 14.15 -5.58 23.74
C PRO A 65 13.41 -6.87 23.33
N GLN A 66 12.11 -6.79 23.07
CA GLN A 66 11.32 -7.92 22.60
C GLN A 66 10.66 -7.59 21.23
N PRO A 67 10.30 -8.60 20.42
CA PRO A 67 9.61 -8.39 19.17
C PRO A 67 8.33 -7.56 19.35
N LEU A 68 8.09 -6.64 18.40
CA LEU A 68 6.87 -5.82 18.36
C LEU A 68 5.63 -6.68 18.22
N ILE A 69 5.68 -7.69 17.34
CA ILE A 69 4.49 -8.45 16.95
C ILE A 69 4.73 -9.95 17.13
N VAL A 70 3.90 -10.57 17.97
CA VAL A 70 3.82 -12.04 18.05
C VAL A 70 2.63 -12.49 17.23
N ILE A 71 2.88 -13.24 16.15
CA ILE A 71 1.85 -13.72 15.23
C ILE A 71 1.47 -15.16 15.60
N ARG A 72 0.17 -15.43 15.78
CA ARG A 72 -0.38 -16.78 15.89
C ARG A 72 -0.56 -17.39 14.49
N SER A 73 -0.46 -18.71 14.40
CA SER A 73 -0.58 -19.41 13.10
C SER A 73 -1.87 -19.12 12.33
N GLN A 74 -2.96 -18.86 13.04
CA GLN A 74 -4.26 -18.50 12.44
C GLN A 74 -4.19 -17.24 11.60
N ALA A 75 -3.40 -16.23 11.99
CA ALA A 75 -3.20 -15.03 11.17
C ALA A 75 -2.54 -15.35 9.84
N LEU A 76 -1.56 -16.26 9.84
CA LEU A 76 -0.82 -16.65 8.64
C LEU A 76 -1.65 -17.53 7.68
N GLN A 77 -2.77 -18.11 8.16
CA GLN A 77 -3.70 -18.90 7.37
C GLN A 77 -4.79 -18.04 6.72
N ILE A 78 -4.92 -16.75 7.07
CA ILE A 78 -5.82 -15.82 6.41
C ILE A 78 -5.45 -15.78 4.91
N PRO A 79 -6.40 -16.03 3.98
CA PRO A 79 -6.07 -16.25 2.57
C PRO A 79 -5.28 -15.12 1.92
N THR A 80 -5.59 -13.85 2.24
CA THR A 80 -4.90 -12.69 1.69
C THR A 80 -3.51 -12.50 2.29
N ILE A 81 -3.32 -12.82 3.57
CA ILE A 81 -1.99 -12.84 4.22
C ILE A 81 -1.15 -14.00 3.68
N SER A 82 -1.73 -15.19 3.54
CA SER A 82 -1.02 -16.35 2.99
C SER A 82 -0.50 -16.07 1.57
N LYS A 83 -1.33 -15.45 0.71
CA LYS A 83 -0.92 -15.08 -0.65
C LYS A 83 0.08 -13.92 -0.69
N LEU A 84 -0.05 -12.93 0.20
CA LEU A 84 0.94 -11.85 0.34
C LEU A 84 2.34 -12.41 0.61
N ARG A 85 2.43 -13.40 1.49
CA ARG A 85 3.71 -14.00 1.89
C ARG A 85 4.42 -14.77 0.77
N LEU A 86 3.70 -15.21 -0.27
CA LEU A 86 4.32 -15.83 -1.45
C LEU A 86 5.16 -14.85 -2.27
N LEU A 87 4.90 -13.54 -2.14
CA LEU A 87 5.64 -12.52 -2.87
C LEU A 87 6.92 -12.05 -2.15
N TYR A 88 7.26 -12.62 -0.99
CA TYR A 88 8.40 -12.11 -0.19
C TYR A 88 9.76 -12.42 -0.80
N ASP A 89 9.86 -13.44 -1.61
CA ASP A 89 11.08 -13.86 -2.32
C ASP A 89 11.14 -13.41 -3.79
N ASN A 90 10.12 -12.66 -4.25
CA ASN A 90 10.06 -12.16 -5.63
C ASN A 90 10.94 -10.92 -5.87
N TYR A 91 11.49 -10.30 -4.82
CA TYR A 91 12.12 -8.99 -4.92
C TYR A 91 13.52 -8.96 -4.29
N ILE A 92 14.41 -8.20 -4.92
CA ILE A 92 15.77 -7.95 -4.41
C ILE A 92 15.75 -6.70 -3.54
N ARG A 93 16.16 -6.81 -2.27
CA ARG A 93 16.11 -5.70 -1.29
C ARG A 93 16.84 -4.43 -1.73
N ASP A 94 17.87 -4.55 -2.57
CA ASP A 94 18.64 -3.40 -3.07
C ASP A 94 18.00 -2.83 -4.34
N ALA A 95 17.33 -1.68 -4.21
CA ALA A 95 16.70 -0.95 -5.32
C ALA A 95 17.68 -0.47 -6.41
N GLY A 96 18.99 -0.63 -6.22
CA GLY A 96 20.05 -0.34 -7.20
C GLY A 96 20.37 -1.51 -8.14
N ILE A 97 19.72 -2.65 -7.98
CA ILE A 97 19.92 -3.85 -8.81
C ILE A 97 18.74 -3.98 -9.78
N ASN A 98 19.00 -4.42 -11.02
CA ASN A 98 17.89 -4.73 -11.95
C ASN A 98 17.19 -6.02 -11.56
N GLU A 99 15.89 -5.99 -11.59
CA GLU A 99 15.03 -7.15 -11.41
C GLU A 99 14.32 -7.54 -12.71
N TYR A 100 14.08 -8.84 -12.84
CA TYR A 100 13.34 -9.42 -13.96
C TYR A 100 12.22 -10.28 -13.39
N VAL A 101 10.99 -9.77 -13.52
CA VAL A 101 9.81 -10.51 -13.04
C VAL A 101 9.56 -11.74 -13.91
N THR A 102 9.66 -12.91 -13.32
CA THR A 102 9.43 -14.20 -13.98
C THR A 102 7.92 -14.46 -14.24
N PRO A 103 7.56 -15.41 -15.12
CA PRO A 103 6.16 -15.81 -15.27
C PRO A 103 5.52 -16.37 -13.98
N ALA A 104 6.30 -17.05 -13.12
CA ALA A 104 5.84 -17.55 -11.82
C ALA A 104 5.48 -16.42 -10.87
N GLU A 105 6.39 -15.46 -10.68
CA GLU A 105 6.16 -14.26 -9.86
C GLU A 105 4.95 -13.44 -10.36
N ARG A 106 4.79 -13.28 -11.68
CA ARG A 106 3.59 -12.66 -12.26
C ARG A 106 2.30 -13.41 -11.94
N ALA A 107 2.36 -14.75 -11.86
CA ALA A 107 1.20 -15.56 -11.47
C ALA A 107 0.87 -15.35 -9.99
N GLU A 108 1.85 -15.20 -9.12
CA GLU A 108 1.67 -14.89 -7.69
C GLU A 108 1.09 -13.49 -7.47
N GLU A 109 1.61 -12.45 -8.15
CA GLU A 109 1.03 -11.10 -8.17
C GLU A 109 -0.44 -11.12 -8.61
N ASN A 110 -0.75 -11.84 -9.70
CA ASN A 110 -2.12 -11.98 -10.18
C ASN A 110 -3.02 -12.69 -9.17
N SER A 111 -2.52 -13.76 -8.55
CA SER A 111 -3.23 -14.54 -7.53
C SER A 111 -3.53 -13.71 -6.28
N LEU A 112 -2.58 -12.86 -5.85
CA LEU A 112 -2.77 -11.92 -4.75
C LEU A 112 -3.86 -10.89 -5.09
N LEU A 113 -3.78 -10.24 -6.26
CA LEU A 113 -4.78 -9.27 -6.69
C LEU A 113 -6.17 -9.88 -6.83
N GLU A 114 -6.28 -11.11 -7.33
CA GLU A 114 -7.56 -11.83 -7.42
C GLU A 114 -8.15 -12.10 -6.04
N ALA A 115 -7.32 -12.52 -5.09
CA ALA A 115 -7.76 -12.72 -3.72
C ALA A 115 -8.23 -11.41 -3.08
N PHE A 116 -7.49 -10.31 -3.27
CA PHE A 116 -7.87 -8.99 -2.77
C PHE A 116 -9.19 -8.51 -3.39
N MET A 117 -9.32 -8.57 -4.72
CA MET A 117 -10.53 -8.16 -5.44
C MET A 117 -11.78 -8.95 -5.06
N ALA A 118 -11.62 -10.18 -4.59
CA ALA A 118 -12.72 -11.00 -4.09
C ALA A 118 -13.26 -10.56 -2.72
N THR A 119 -12.50 -9.77 -1.96
CA THR A 119 -12.88 -9.35 -0.60
C THR A 119 -13.97 -8.26 -0.57
N PRO A 120 -14.75 -8.18 0.51
CA PRO A 120 -15.71 -7.08 0.71
C PRO A 120 -15.04 -5.70 0.71
N VAL A 121 -13.82 -5.60 1.23
CA VAL A 121 -13.01 -4.37 1.25
C VAL A 121 -12.76 -3.85 -0.16
N MET A 122 -12.19 -4.67 -1.03
CA MET A 122 -11.87 -4.23 -2.39
C MET A 122 -13.12 -4.03 -3.25
N LYS A 123 -14.15 -4.85 -3.10
CA LYS A 123 -15.45 -4.64 -3.78
C LYS A 123 -16.07 -3.30 -3.40
N HIS A 124 -16.07 -2.95 -2.11
CA HIS A 124 -16.57 -1.67 -1.63
C HIS A 124 -15.74 -0.50 -2.20
N THR A 125 -14.43 -0.65 -2.22
CA THR A 125 -13.49 0.33 -2.76
C THR A 125 -13.72 0.58 -4.24
N MET A 126 -13.79 -0.46 -5.05
CA MET A 126 -13.97 -0.32 -6.49
C MET A 126 -15.35 0.25 -6.83
N ASN A 127 -16.40 -0.12 -6.08
CA ASN A 127 -17.73 0.48 -6.22
C ASN A 127 -17.72 1.98 -5.88
N PHE A 128 -17.06 2.37 -4.78
CA PHE A 128 -16.92 3.77 -4.41
C PHE A 128 -16.22 4.58 -5.50
N LEU A 129 -15.06 4.12 -5.96
CA LEU A 129 -14.29 4.78 -7.00
C LEU A 129 -15.03 4.83 -8.35
N SER A 130 -15.75 3.76 -8.73
CA SER A 130 -16.53 3.71 -9.96
C SER A 130 -17.73 4.67 -9.93
N ASN A 131 -18.42 4.75 -8.79
CA ASN A 131 -19.54 5.68 -8.61
C ASN A 131 -19.09 7.15 -8.64
N LYS A 132 -17.81 7.40 -8.32
CA LYS A 132 -17.18 8.73 -8.45
C LYS A 132 -16.56 8.99 -9.84
N GLY A 133 -16.66 8.05 -10.76
CA GLY A 133 -16.11 8.17 -12.12
C GLY A 133 -14.57 8.12 -12.19
N LEU A 134 -13.91 7.64 -11.11
CA LEU A 134 -12.44 7.57 -11.03
C LEU A 134 -11.88 6.30 -11.65
N VAL A 135 -12.65 5.21 -11.63
CA VAL A 135 -12.27 3.93 -12.24
C VAL A 135 -13.42 3.35 -13.06
N SER A 136 -13.10 2.45 -13.97
CA SER A 136 -14.10 1.68 -14.73
C SER A 136 -14.96 0.81 -13.80
N ARG A 137 -16.18 0.46 -14.27
CA ARG A 137 -17.01 -0.56 -13.61
C ARG A 137 -16.62 -1.99 -14.00
N ASP A 138 -15.82 -2.16 -15.03
CA ASP A 138 -15.32 -3.45 -15.50
C ASP A 138 -14.26 -3.99 -14.54
N PRO A 139 -14.47 -5.16 -13.87
CA PRO A 139 -13.54 -5.74 -12.93
C PRO A 139 -12.16 -6.04 -13.53
N LYS A 140 -12.09 -6.36 -14.82
CA LYS A 140 -10.81 -6.58 -15.51
C LYS A 140 -10.02 -5.28 -15.59
N VAL A 141 -10.66 -4.19 -15.99
CA VAL A 141 -10.02 -2.87 -16.07
C VAL A 141 -9.61 -2.38 -14.68
N GLN A 142 -10.39 -2.67 -13.64
CA GLN A 142 -10.03 -2.36 -12.24
C GLN A 142 -8.77 -3.13 -11.81
N LYS A 143 -8.70 -4.44 -12.10
CA LYS A 143 -7.52 -5.26 -11.81
C LYS A 143 -6.29 -4.77 -12.58
N ASP A 144 -6.45 -4.43 -13.86
CA ASP A 144 -5.37 -3.91 -14.70
C ASP A 144 -4.85 -2.56 -14.18
N LEU A 145 -5.73 -1.69 -13.66
CA LEU A 145 -5.34 -0.46 -12.98
C LEU A 145 -4.52 -0.75 -11.71
N LEU A 146 -4.99 -1.63 -10.83
CA LEU A 146 -4.23 -2.02 -9.63
C LEU A 146 -2.87 -2.58 -10.00
N LYS A 147 -2.83 -3.45 -11.01
CA LYS A 147 -1.57 -4.00 -11.51
C LYS A 147 -0.63 -2.90 -12.00
N GLN A 148 -1.16 -1.92 -12.71
CA GLN A 148 -0.37 -0.79 -13.21
C GLN A 148 0.20 0.06 -12.07
N ILE A 149 -0.61 0.45 -11.08
CA ILE A 149 -0.16 1.39 -10.04
C ILE A 149 0.69 0.73 -8.96
N TRP A 150 0.56 -0.60 -8.75
CA TRP A 150 1.24 -1.32 -7.68
C TRP A 150 2.44 -2.15 -8.16
N PHE A 151 2.36 -2.81 -9.32
CA PHE A 151 3.33 -3.80 -9.80
C PHE A 151 4.12 -3.36 -11.04
N THR A 152 3.92 -2.12 -11.53
CA THR A 152 4.81 -1.60 -12.58
C THR A 152 6.22 -1.43 -12.00
N MET A 153 7.19 -2.13 -12.60
CA MET A 153 8.59 -1.97 -12.25
C MET A 153 9.15 -0.66 -12.81
N TYR A 154 9.91 0.07 -11.99
CA TYR A 154 10.54 1.34 -12.36
C TYR A 154 11.89 1.53 -11.65
N SER A 155 12.63 2.57 -12.07
CA SER A 155 13.91 2.92 -11.46
C SER A 155 13.74 4.01 -10.42
N ARG A 156 14.21 3.80 -9.19
CA ARG A 156 14.30 4.86 -8.17
C ARG A 156 15.59 5.69 -8.26
N GLY A 157 16.31 5.59 -9.34
CA GLY A 157 17.55 6.30 -9.61
C GLY A 157 18.64 5.37 -10.17
N GLY A 158 19.63 5.95 -10.84
CA GLY A 158 20.73 5.19 -11.43
C GLY A 158 20.36 4.34 -12.66
N GLY A 159 19.13 4.45 -13.17
CA GLY A 159 18.67 3.74 -14.38
C GLY A 159 18.39 2.23 -14.18
N LYS A 160 18.55 1.71 -12.96
CA LYS A 160 18.26 0.31 -12.64
C LYS A 160 16.78 0.13 -12.38
N ILE A 161 16.14 -0.86 -13.03
CA ILE A 161 14.74 -1.23 -12.84
C ILE A 161 14.71 -2.29 -11.73
N GLY A 162 14.58 -1.86 -10.50
CA GLY A 162 14.65 -2.73 -9.31
C GLY A 162 13.73 -2.23 -8.22
N SER A 163 12.52 -1.74 -8.57
CA SER A 163 11.53 -1.30 -7.61
C SER A 163 10.14 -1.29 -8.21
N SER A 164 9.16 -1.52 -7.39
CA SER A 164 7.74 -1.29 -7.65
C SER A 164 7.08 -0.57 -6.46
N ALA A 165 5.84 -0.12 -6.62
CA ALA A 165 5.08 0.42 -5.49
C ALA A 165 4.81 -0.65 -4.43
N PHE A 166 4.47 -1.86 -4.88
CA PHE A 166 4.20 -2.98 -3.97
C PHE A 166 5.42 -3.32 -3.13
N GLU A 167 6.55 -3.53 -3.75
CA GLU A 167 7.80 -3.82 -3.05
C GLU A 167 8.12 -2.73 -2.01
N HIS A 168 8.17 -1.48 -2.45
CA HIS A 168 8.47 -0.36 -1.56
C HIS A 168 7.53 -0.28 -0.36
N VAL A 169 6.22 -0.35 -0.59
CA VAL A 169 5.23 -0.13 0.47
C VAL A 169 5.10 -1.36 1.36
N PHE A 170 5.01 -2.56 0.79
CA PHE A 170 4.71 -3.78 1.55
C PHE A 170 5.98 -4.46 2.09
N LEU A 171 7.10 -4.44 1.36
CA LEU A 171 8.31 -5.16 1.75
C LEU A 171 9.42 -4.22 2.21
N GLY A 172 9.58 -3.08 1.53
CA GLY A 172 10.68 -2.15 1.78
C GLY A 172 11.91 -2.44 0.94
N GLU A 173 12.78 -1.45 0.85
CA GLU A 173 13.95 -1.45 0.00
C GLU A 173 15.16 -0.87 0.74
N LEU A 174 16.34 -1.33 0.38
CA LEU A 174 17.60 -0.67 0.71
C LEU A 174 18.02 0.21 -0.46
N LYS A 175 18.23 1.48 -0.20
CA LYS A 175 18.64 2.46 -1.20
C LYS A 175 19.75 3.34 -0.65
N ARG A 176 20.94 3.24 -1.23
CA ARG A 176 22.13 4.02 -0.81
C ARG A 176 22.42 3.94 0.69
N GLY A 177 22.25 2.77 1.28
CA GLY A 177 22.49 2.56 2.71
C GLY A 177 21.36 3.05 3.63
N GLU A 178 20.20 3.41 3.09
CA GLU A 178 19.02 3.81 3.85
C GLU A 178 17.86 2.85 3.61
N ILE A 179 17.01 2.66 4.62
CA ILE A 179 15.75 1.93 4.46
C ILE A 179 14.71 2.84 3.85
N SER A 180 14.09 2.40 2.75
CA SER A 180 13.02 3.07 2.04
C SER A 180 11.75 2.20 2.05
N GLY A 181 10.59 2.77 2.34
CA GLY A 181 9.36 1.99 2.44
C GLY A 181 9.23 1.15 3.73
N MET A 182 8.74 -0.09 3.59
CA MET A 182 8.41 -1.04 4.67
C MET A 182 7.29 -0.50 5.58
N HIS A 183 6.06 -0.58 5.06
CA HIS A 183 4.87 -0.08 5.75
C HIS A 183 3.83 -1.19 6.03
N ASN A 184 4.18 -2.47 5.83
CA ASN A 184 3.31 -3.61 6.10
C ASN A 184 3.80 -4.41 7.33
N TRP A 185 2.90 -4.62 8.27
CA TRP A 185 3.20 -5.28 9.55
C TRP A 185 3.49 -6.77 9.42
N VAL A 186 2.90 -7.46 8.43
CA VAL A 186 3.12 -8.92 8.26
C VAL A 186 4.56 -9.18 7.83
N PHE A 187 5.05 -8.40 6.87
CA PHE A 187 6.45 -8.48 6.44
C PHE A 187 7.39 -8.08 7.57
N PHE A 188 7.13 -6.94 8.23
CA PHE A 188 7.94 -6.49 9.36
C PHE A 188 8.08 -7.58 10.44
N ALA A 189 6.96 -8.19 10.87
CA ALA A 189 6.98 -9.25 11.87
C ALA A 189 7.69 -10.53 11.39
N THR A 190 7.62 -10.82 10.08
CA THR A 190 8.37 -11.95 9.49
C THR A 190 9.87 -11.68 9.54
N GLU A 191 10.31 -10.49 9.18
CA GLU A 191 11.72 -10.07 9.24
C GLU A 191 12.23 -10.00 10.68
N GLU A 192 11.39 -9.57 11.62
CA GLU A 192 11.72 -9.53 13.05
C GLU A 192 11.90 -10.96 13.61
N ALA A 193 11.00 -11.88 13.25
CA ALA A 193 11.12 -13.29 13.64
C ALA A 193 12.39 -13.97 13.07
N GLN A 194 12.86 -13.51 11.91
CA GLN A 194 14.11 -13.95 11.28
C GLN A 194 15.35 -13.18 11.78
N ARG A 195 15.20 -12.25 12.73
CA ARG A 195 16.26 -11.37 13.25
C ARG A 195 16.88 -10.48 12.16
N GLN A 196 16.14 -10.18 11.11
CA GLN A 196 16.54 -9.23 10.08
C GLN A 196 16.03 -7.81 10.38
N ALA A 197 14.91 -7.70 11.10
CA ALA A 197 14.41 -6.45 11.65
C ALA A 197 14.48 -6.47 13.17
N ASP A 198 14.58 -5.27 13.76
CA ASP A 198 14.69 -5.05 15.20
C ASP A 198 13.89 -3.79 15.57
N TYR A 199 12.79 -3.98 16.27
CA TYR A 199 11.95 -2.88 16.76
C TYR A 199 12.63 -2.18 17.95
N LEU A 200 12.76 -0.87 17.91
CA LEU A 200 13.46 -0.07 18.91
C LEU A 200 12.54 0.83 19.76
N GLY A 201 11.23 0.73 19.55
CA GLY A 201 10.24 1.51 20.29
C GLY A 201 9.29 2.32 19.41
N TYR A 202 8.14 2.72 19.96
CA TYR A 202 7.16 3.55 19.27
C TYR A 202 7.41 5.04 19.52
N ILE A 203 7.17 5.85 18.47
CA ILE A 203 7.16 7.31 18.54
C ILE A 203 5.73 7.81 18.81
N ARG A 204 4.76 7.24 18.13
CA ARG A 204 3.31 7.46 18.33
C ARG A 204 2.54 6.18 18.06
N LYS A 205 1.35 6.06 18.63
CA LYS A 205 0.42 4.97 18.38
C LYS A 205 -1.01 5.47 18.38
N LEU A 206 -1.84 4.87 17.53
CA LEU A 206 -3.27 5.11 17.44
C LEU A 206 -3.99 3.77 17.45
N ASP A 207 -4.83 3.52 18.45
CA ASP A 207 -5.62 2.31 18.58
C ASP A 207 -6.84 2.38 17.64
N LEU A 208 -7.11 1.31 16.90
CA LEU A 208 -8.25 1.15 16.00
C LEU A 208 -9.37 0.29 16.61
N GLY A 209 -9.56 0.37 17.95
CA GLY A 209 -10.71 -0.22 18.63
C GLY A 209 -10.79 -1.75 18.52
N GLY A 210 -9.70 -2.47 18.79
CA GLY A 210 -9.64 -3.94 18.69
C GLY A 210 -9.47 -4.47 17.26
N LYS A 211 -9.43 -3.59 16.25
CA LYS A 211 -9.13 -3.91 14.84
C LYS A 211 -7.64 -3.71 14.49
N GLY A 212 -6.79 -3.50 15.49
CA GLY A 212 -5.37 -3.25 15.33
C GLY A 212 -4.97 -1.84 15.75
N ALA A 213 -3.86 -1.36 15.20
CA ALA A 213 -3.31 -0.05 15.51
C ALA A 213 -2.59 0.57 14.31
N ILE A 214 -2.32 1.87 14.41
CA ILE A 214 -1.35 2.55 13.57
C ILE A 214 -0.16 2.91 14.45
N LEU A 215 1.04 2.60 13.98
CA LEU A 215 2.29 2.90 14.69
C LEU A 215 3.18 3.80 13.86
N LYS A 216 3.72 4.83 14.53
CA LYS A 216 4.92 5.52 14.11
C LYS A 216 6.05 5.00 14.99
N LEU A 217 7.09 4.41 14.39
CA LEU A 217 8.06 3.59 15.09
C LEU A 217 9.49 3.84 14.61
N HIS A 218 10.43 3.43 15.46
CA HIS A 218 11.85 3.43 15.23
C HIS A 218 12.33 1.98 15.16
N TYR A 219 13.16 1.63 14.18
CA TYR A 219 13.62 0.26 14.01
C TYR A 219 14.90 0.16 13.18
N LYS A 220 15.52 -1.01 13.22
CA LYS A 220 16.57 -1.42 12.27
C LYS A 220 16.04 -2.49 11.32
N TRP A 221 16.60 -2.55 10.12
CA TRP A 221 16.42 -3.63 9.19
C TRP A 221 17.71 -3.85 8.41
N SER A 222 18.16 -5.11 8.29
CA SER A 222 19.47 -5.44 7.66
C SER A 222 20.63 -4.61 8.25
N ASN A 223 20.63 -4.39 9.56
CA ASN A 223 21.58 -3.56 10.32
C ASN A 223 21.56 -2.06 9.96
N VAL A 224 20.62 -1.59 9.16
CA VAL A 224 20.42 -0.18 8.85
C VAL A 224 19.35 0.40 9.76
N LEU A 225 19.59 1.60 10.31
CA LEU A 225 18.63 2.29 11.17
C LEU A 225 17.60 3.04 10.33
N LYS A 226 16.31 2.87 10.66
CA LYS A 226 15.23 3.71 10.18
C LYS A 226 14.71 4.61 11.32
N PRO A 227 15.06 5.90 11.31
CA PRO A 227 14.67 6.82 12.38
C PRO A 227 13.16 6.96 12.55
N VAL A 228 12.42 6.88 11.45
CA VAL A 228 10.96 6.99 11.44
C VAL A 228 10.38 6.07 10.38
N GLY A 229 9.61 5.09 10.81
CA GLY A 229 8.67 4.32 9.98
C GLY A 229 7.25 4.55 10.44
N SER A 230 6.27 4.17 9.64
CA SER A 230 4.87 4.07 10.06
C SER A 230 4.19 2.92 9.33
N MET A 231 3.28 2.24 10.03
CA MET A 231 2.52 1.13 9.45
C MET A 231 1.22 0.91 10.22
N PHE A 232 0.28 0.29 9.56
CA PHE A 232 -0.82 -0.39 10.24
C PHE A 232 -0.31 -1.67 10.89
N VAL A 233 -0.98 -2.13 11.95
CA VAL A 233 -0.70 -3.41 12.61
C VAL A 233 -2.02 -4.11 12.89
N GLY A 234 -2.18 -5.33 12.38
CA GLY A 234 -3.37 -6.15 12.60
C GLY A 234 -4.47 -5.99 11.55
N THR A 235 -4.42 -4.98 10.69
CA THR A 235 -5.31 -4.83 9.54
C THR A 235 -4.98 -5.85 8.45
N SER A 236 -5.94 -6.13 7.56
CA SER A 236 -5.67 -6.96 6.39
C SER A 236 -4.85 -6.21 5.34
N PRO A 237 -4.00 -6.90 4.55
CA PRO A 237 -3.21 -6.25 3.49
C PRO A 237 -4.09 -5.65 2.38
N GLU A 238 -5.25 -6.22 2.09
CA GLU A 238 -6.22 -5.65 1.16
C GLU A 238 -6.84 -4.34 1.67
N LEU A 239 -7.03 -4.18 2.99
CA LEU A 239 -7.48 -2.91 3.57
C LEU A 239 -6.43 -1.82 3.36
N GLU A 240 -5.16 -2.13 3.61
CA GLU A 240 -4.04 -1.21 3.41
C GLU A 240 -3.92 -0.81 1.94
N MET A 241 -3.93 -1.77 1.01
CA MET A 241 -3.90 -1.50 -0.42
C MET A 241 -5.09 -0.66 -0.89
N ALA A 242 -6.29 -0.92 -0.38
CA ALA A 242 -7.51 -0.19 -0.69
C ALA A 242 -7.41 1.29 -0.26
N LEU A 243 -7.02 1.54 1.00
CA LEU A 243 -6.83 2.90 1.54
C LEU A 243 -5.80 3.69 0.73
N TYR A 244 -4.65 3.09 0.48
CA TYR A 244 -3.58 3.72 -0.29
C TYR A 244 -3.99 4.00 -1.73
N THR A 245 -4.71 3.06 -2.38
CA THR A 245 -5.23 3.24 -3.73
C THR A 245 -6.24 4.39 -3.82
N VAL A 246 -7.19 4.45 -2.89
CA VAL A 246 -8.18 5.54 -2.85
C VAL A 246 -7.48 6.89 -2.66
N CYS A 247 -6.60 6.99 -1.67
CA CYS A 247 -5.89 8.23 -1.38
C CYS A 247 -4.99 8.67 -2.52
N PHE A 248 -4.33 7.74 -3.21
CA PHE A 248 -3.55 8.02 -4.41
C PHE A 248 -4.39 8.56 -5.57
N LEU A 249 -5.61 8.06 -5.75
CA LEU A 249 -6.47 8.50 -6.85
C LEU A 249 -7.22 9.81 -6.53
N VAL A 250 -7.48 10.09 -5.25
CA VAL A 250 -8.28 11.24 -4.79
C VAL A 250 -7.42 12.43 -4.40
N HIS A 251 -6.34 12.20 -3.65
CA HIS A 251 -5.44 13.21 -3.09
C HIS A 251 -3.95 12.84 -3.33
N PRO A 252 -3.52 12.68 -4.61
CA PRO A 252 -2.12 12.37 -4.91
C PRO A 252 -1.19 13.46 -4.37
N ASP A 253 -0.11 13.05 -3.72
CA ASP A 253 0.92 13.92 -3.14
C ASP A 253 0.46 14.85 -2.01
N GLU A 254 -0.79 14.73 -1.57
CA GLU A 254 -1.40 15.51 -0.50
C GLU A 254 -1.69 14.63 0.74
N LYS A 255 -2.15 15.26 1.83
CA LYS A 255 -2.70 14.55 2.99
C LYS A 255 -4.13 14.13 2.72
N CYS A 256 -4.34 12.85 2.63
CA CYS A 256 -5.65 12.24 2.48
C CYS A 256 -6.27 12.03 3.88
N GLN A 257 -7.23 12.87 4.26
CA GLN A 257 -7.86 12.84 5.58
C GLN A 257 -8.85 11.68 5.67
N VAL A 258 -8.58 10.74 6.55
CA VAL A 258 -9.37 9.51 6.72
C VAL A 258 -9.80 9.34 8.17
N ARG A 259 -10.80 8.47 8.38
CA ARG A 259 -11.30 8.12 9.71
C ARG A 259 -11.53 6.62 9.80
N MET A 260 -11.07 6.01 10.89
CA MET A 260 -11.31 4.59 11.17
C MET A 260 -11.46 4.39 12.69
N ALA A 261 -12.39 3.53 13.11
CA ALA A 261 -12.72 3.31 14.53
C ALA A 261 -12.99 4.63 15.29
N GLY A 262 -13.62 5.59 14.64
CA GLY A 262 -13.90 6.91 15.23
C GLY A 262 -12.66 7.83 15.36
N LYS A 263 -11.48 7.42 14.88
CA LYS A 263 -10.22 8.17 14.98
C LYS A 263 -9.85 8.79 13.64
N ASN A 264 -9.46 10.07 13.65
CA ASN A 264 -8.97 10.76 12.46
C ASN A 264 -7.44 10.63 12.36
N PHE A 265 -6.97 10.39 11.14
CA PHE A 265 -5.56 10.39 10.78
C PHE A 265 -5.43 10.68 9.28
N SER A 266 -4.22 10.70 8.75
CA SER A 266 -3.99 10.93 7.32
C SER A 266 -3.32 9.71 6.68
N ILE A 267 -3.58 9.52 5.39
CA ILE A 267 -2.73 8.71 4.52
C ILE A 267 -1.90 9.67 3.67
N ARG A 268 -0.61 9.42 3.57
CA ARG A 268 0.27 10.09 2.63
C ARG A 268 0.54 9.16 1.47
N THR A 269 0.36 9.65 0.24
CA THR A 269 0.82 8.98 -0.97
C THR A 269 1.78 9.89 -1.72
N HIS A 270 2.74 9.29 -2.42
CA HIS A 270 3.66 10.00 -3.31
C HIS A 270 3.52 9.43 -4.71
N THR A 271 3.34 10.30 -5.68
CA THR A 271 3.28 9.90 -7.10
C THR A 271 4.68 9.65 -7.64
N TYR A 272 4.84 8.56 -8.37
CA TYR A 272 6.00 8.33 -9.20
C TYR A 272 5.58 8.25 -10.66
N ARG A 273 6.14 9.14 -11.50
CA ARG A 273 5.84 9.16 -12.93
C ARG A 273 6.88 8.37 -13.71
N TYR A 274 6.42 7.29 -14.34
CA TYR A 274 7.28 6.43 -15.13
C TYR A 274 6.65 6.15 -16.51
N ARG A 275 7.41 6.39 -17.59
CA ARG A 275 6.96 6.19 -18.98
C ARG A 275 5.59 6.82 -19.28
N GLY A 276 5.36 8.03 -18.79
CA GLY A 276 4.12 8.77 -18.99
C GLY A 276 2.93 8.35 -18.15
N LYS A 277 3.08 7.33 -17.29
CA LYS A 277 2.04 6.85 -16.37
C LYS A 277 2.37 7.23 -14.92
N ASN A 278 1.35 7.56 -14.15
CA ASN A 278 1.48 7.74 -12.71
C ASN A 278 1.33 6.39 -12.01
N THR A 279 2.28 6.10 -11.12
CA THR A 279 2.27 4.95 -10.21
C THR A 279 2.43 5.47 -8.77
N ILE A 280 2.17 4.61 -7.80
CA ILE A 280 2.46 4.93 -6.40
C ILE A 280 3.98 4.86 -6.21
N GLY A 281 4.58 5.95 -5.76
CA GLY A 281 5.98 6.00 -5.36
C GLY A 281 6.18 5.57 -3.91
N SER A 282 5.25 5.95 -3.02
CA SER A 282 5.16 5.52 -1.62
C SER A 282 3.75 5.74 -1.10
N ALA A 283 3.34 4.99 -0.07
CA ALA A 283 2.09 5.18 0.64
C ALA A 283 2.20 4.68 2.09
N PHE A 284 1.72 5.47 3.05
CA PHE A 284 1.81 5.14 4.47
C PHE A 284 0.83 5.96 5.32
N PRO A 285 0.46 5.49 6.53
CA PRO A 285 -0.36 6.26 7.46
C PRO A 285 0.50 7.30 8.21
N GLU A 286 -0.08 8.49 8.45
CA GLU A 286 0.48 9.57 9.27
C GLU A 286 -0.39 9.81 10.51
N ILE A 287 0.21 9.72 11.70
CA ILE A 287 -0.40 10.02 12.99
C ILE A 287 0.43 11.01 13.79
#